data_51276f7a72a2b8b4cc866a198a78f80f
#
_entry.id   51276f7a72a2b8b4cc866a198a78f80f
#
_cell.length_a   1.000
_cell.length_b   1.000
_cell.length_c   1.000
_cell.angle_alpha   90.00
_cell.angle_beta   90.00
_cell.angle_gamma   90.00
#
_symmetry.space_group_name_H-M   'P 1'
#
loop_
_entity.id
_entity.type
_entity.pdbx_description
1 polymer ?
#
loop_
_entity_poly.entity_id
_entity_poly.type
_entity_poly.pdbx_seq_one_letter_code
_entity_poly.pdbx_strand_id
1 'polypeptide(L)'
;MTFPIVLAHGVCRFDILWNESLAVDNNDDPRIDRLHYFRGIRTMLKDKGYDVYHSSVAWAADVDRRAEDLRQNILGILDKTGAPRVNIIAHSMGGLDTRHMMFNDRDAGRIHERIASLTTVSTPHAGSPFADWGLDNLSQIPFLLKKAGLDVNAFQDLRTDSCEAFNDRPEVIDFELRCETHTIFQTYAGRQKYWGIFNLLKGPFRIIEEKEGENDGLVSVQSAQWRDEYFKGTLDETDHLNELGWWDVSQLMKGETPDQLLQRIHEFYATVAMDLP
;
A
#
# COMPACT_ATOMS: atom_id res chain seq x y z
N MET A 1 -24.25 -6.07 5.82
CA MET A 1 -23.03 -5.96 6.64
C MET A 1 -21.86 -6.00 5.65
N THR A 2 -20.99 -5.03 5.67
CA THR A 2 -19.77 -5.03 4.86
C THR A 2 -18.78 -6.07 5.41
N PHE A 3 -17.99 -6.68 4.55
CA PHE A 3 -16.92 -7.59 4.97
C PHE A 3 -15.83 -6.83 5.75
N PRO A 4 -15.09 -7.49 6.66
CA PRO A 4 -13.96 -6.87 7.35
C PRO A 4 -12.96 -6.26 6.37
N ILE A 5 -12.38 -5.11 6.74
CA ILE A 5 -11.35 -4.42 5.95
C ILE A 5 -9.99 -4.78 6.50
N VAL A 6 -9.08 -5.22 5.63
CA VAL A 6 -7.68 -5.47 5.93
C VAL A 6 -6.83 -4.35 5.32
N LEU A 7 -6.13 -3.58 6.14
CA LEU A 7 -5.18 -2.56 5.71
C LEU A 7 -3.81 -3.23 5.51
N ALA A 8 -3.40 -3.42 4.27
CA ALA A 8 -2.16 -4.08 3.91
C ALA A 8 -1.06 -3.03 3.65
N HIS A 9 -0.06 -2.99 4.54
CA HIS A 9 1.04 -2.03 4.48
C HIS A 9 2.08 -2.39 3.41
N GLY A 10 2.82 -1.38 2.94
CA GLY A 10 3.98 -1.56 2.08
C GLY A 10 5.32 -1.55 2.85
N VAL A 11 6.38 -1.13 2.17
CA VAL A 11 7.69 -0.84 2.77
C VAL A 11 7.63 0.43 3.63
N CYS A 12 8.73 0.76 4.28
CA CYS A 12 8.84 1.97 5.09
C CYS A 12 7.97 1.98 6.35
N ARG A 13 7.86 0.86 7.03
CA ARG A 13 7.22 0.75 8.34
C ARG A 13 7.99 1.51 9.42
N PHE A 14 7.86 2.84 9.45
CA PHE A 14 8.52 3.69 10.47
C PHE A 14 8.04 3.38 11.88
N ASP A 15 6.79 2.92 12.00
CA ASP A 15 6.13 2.56 13.25
C ASP A 15 6.75 1.32 13.92
N ILE A 16 7.52 0.53 13.20
CA ILE A 16 8.21 -0.64 13.77
C ILE A 16 9.19 -0.26 14.90
N LEU A 17 9.69 0.99 14.87
CA LEU A 17 10.60 1.50 15.91
C LEU A 17 9.95 1.54 17.29
N TRP A 18 8.61 1.64 17.35
CA TRP A 18 7.84 1.65 18.60
C TRP A 18 6.87 0.48 18.73
N ASN A 19 6.69 -0.33 17.68
CA ASN A 19 5.73 -1.43 17.70
C ASN A 19 6.06 -2.48 18.76
N GLU A 20 7.34 -2.81 18.97
CA GLU A 20 7.78 -3.76 20.00
C GLU A 20 7.42 -3.32 21.42
N SER A 21 7.37 -1.99 21.69
CA SER A 21 7.10 -1.45 23.01
C SER A 21 5.64 -1.05 23.23
N LEU A 22 4.90 -0.71 22.18
CA LEU A 22 3.56 -0.13 22.26
C LEU A 22 2.46 -1.02 21.65
N ALA A 23 2.83 -2.14 21.00
CA ALA A 23 1.89 -3.03 20.29
C ALA A 23 0.94 -2.22 19.37
N VAL A 24 1.51 -1.53 18.39
CA VAL A 24 0.78 -0.55 17.55
C VAL A 24 -0.22 -1.25 16.63
N ASP A 25 0.12 -2.46 16.14
CA ASP A 25 -0.74 -3.22 15.23
C ASP A 25 -2.05 -3.62 15.94
N ASN A 26 -3.17 -3.25 15.31
CA ASN A 26 -4.53 -3.54 15.83
C ASN A 26 -4.82 -3.04 17.25
N ASN A 27 -4.09 -2.03 17.72
CA ASN A 27 -4.35 -1.39 18.99
C ASN A 27 -5.62 -0.53 18.94
N ASP A 28 -6.50 -0.66 19.92
CA ASP A 28 -7.76 0.08 19.96
C ASP A 28 -7.65 1.46 20.64
N ASP A 29 -6.49 1.84 21.20
CA ASP A 29 -6.24 3.21 21.64
C ASP A 29 -6.00 4.13 20.43
N PRO A 30 -6.85 5.14 20.18
CA PRO A 30 -6.71 6.05 19.03
C PRO A 30 -5.37 6.79 19.00
N ARG A 31 -4.73 7.00 20.18
CA ARG A 31 -3.43 7.66 20.26
C ARG A 31 -2.32 6.75 19.76
N ILE A 32 -2.44 5.44 20.02
CA ILE A 32 -1.49 4.42 19.54
C ILE A 32 -1.69 4.20 18.04
N ASP A 33 -2.94 4.08 17.57
CA ASP A 33 -3.25 3.96 16.14
C ASP A 33 -2.71 5.13 15.29
N ARG A 34 -2.62 6.34 15.86
CA ARG A 34 -1.96 7.50 15.22
C ARG A 34 -0.44 7.36 15.05
N LEU A 35 0.18 6.36 15.65
CA LEU A 35 1.59 6.02 15.48
C LEU A 35 1.80 4.91 14.45
N HIS A 36 0.72 4.25 14.00
CA HIS A 36 0.75 3.19 13.01
C HIS A 36 1.07 3.72 11.61
N TYR A 37 1.57 2.84 10.75
CA TYR A 37 1.80 3.10 9.33
C TYR A 37 0.60 3.81 8.67
N PHE A 38 -0.61 3.25 8.81
CA PHE A 38 -1.89 3.87 8.44
C PHE A 38 -2.39 4.79 9.55
N ARG A 39 -1.81 5.96 9.67
CA ARG A 39 -1.98 6.90 10.79
C ARG A 39 -3.44 7.23 11.11
N GLY A 40 -4.01 6.55 12.11
CA GLY A 40 -5.38 6.79 12.58
C GLY A 40 -6.50 6.39 11.61
N ILE A 41 -6.16 5.81 10.45
CA ILE A 41 -7.14 5.39 9.43
C ILE A 41 -8.01 4.25 9.96
N ARG A 42 -7.41 3.28 10.66
CA ARG A 42 -8.17 2.18 11.27
C ARG A 42 -9.20 2.70 12.27
N THR A 43 -8.80 3.54 13.20
CA THR A 43 -9.71 4.14 14.20
C THR A 43 -10.85 4.91 13.51
N MET A 44 -10.51 5.76 12.53
CA MET A 44 -11.52 6.54 11.80
C MET A 44 -12.54 5.65 11.10
N LEU A 45 -12.12 4.57 10.46
CA LEU A 45 -13.04 3.64 9.80
C LEU A 45 -13.86 2.84 10.83
N LYS A 46 -13.28 2.44 11.96
CA LYS A 46 -14.03 1.80 13.08
C LYS A 46 -15.11 2.72 13.64
N ASP A 47 -14.82 4.00 13.82
CA ASP A 47 -15.79 5.00 14.28
C ASP A 47 -16.97 5.17 13.30
N LYS A 48 -16.75 4.84 12.01
CA LYS A 48 -17.80 4.78 10.97
C LYS A 48 -18.54 3.43 10.90
N GLY A 49 -18.20 2.49 11.78
CA GLY A 49 -18.88 1.20 11.91
C GLY A 49 -18.31 0.06 11.07
N TYR A 50 -17.14 0.23 10.46
CA TYR A 50 -16.44 -0.85 9.77
C TYR A 50 -15.63 -1.71 10.75
N ASP A 51 -15.51 -3.01 10.46
CA ASP A 51 -14.59 -3.90 11.16
C ASP A 51 -13.25 -3.89 10.43
N VAL A 52 -12.18 -3.38 11.06
CA VAL A 52 -10.92 -3.02 10.40
C VAL A 52 -9.72 -3.61 11.14
N TYR A 53 -8.83 -4.24 10.37
CA TYR A 53 -7.61 -4.88 10.84
C TYR A 53 -6.39 -4.37 10.08
N HIS A 54 -5.27 -4.18 10.77
CA HIS A 54 -3.97 -4.05 10.12
C HIS A 54 -3.42 -5.44 9.81
N SER A 55 -2.81 -5.62 8.64
CA SER A 55 -1.93 -6.76 8.40
C SER A 55 -0.56 -6.52 9.03
N SER A 56 0.16 -7.59 9.32
CA SER A 56 1.54 -7.53 9.77
C SER A 56 2.33 -8.59 8.99
N VAL A 57 3.19 -8.14 8.09
CA VAL A 57 4.03 -9.01 7.26
C VAL A 57 5.51 -8.70 7.51
N ALA A 58 6.38 -9.66 7.22
CA ALA A 58 7.83 -9.49 7.32
C ALA A 58 8.33 -8.56 6.21
N TRP A 59 8.16 -7.26 6.39
CA TRP A 59 8.36 -6.19 5.40
C TRP A 59 9.75 -6.17 4.71
N ALA A 60 10.77 -6.77 5.31
CA ALA A 60 12.11 -6.90 4.76
C ALA A 60 12.35 -8.26 4.04
N ALA A 61 11.34 -9.13 3.98
CA ALA A 61 11.43 -10.41 3.26
C ALA A 61 11.13 -10.23 1.76
N ASP A 62 11.37 -11.27 0.98
CA ASP A 62 10.92 -11.36 -0.41
C ASP A 62 9.39 -11.40 -0.53
N VAL A 63 8.89 -11.16 -1.74
CA VAL A 63 7.45 -11.06 -2.01
C VAL A 63 6.69 -12.35 -1.68
N ASP A 64 7.28 -13.52 -1.89
CA ASP A 64 6.61 -14.80 -1.62
C ASP A 64 6.41 -15.00 -0.12
N ARG A 65 7.39 -14.64 0.69
CA ARG A 65 7.28 -14.69 2.15
C ARG A 65 6.25 -13.68 2.66
N ARG A 66 6.26 -12.45 2.17
CA ARG A 66 5.27 -11.43 2.55
C ARG A 66 3.86 -11.82 2.14
N ALA A 67 3.70 -12.40 0.95
CA ALA A 67 2.43 -12.95 0.46
C ALA A 67 1.89 -14.06 1.38
N GLU A 68 2.75 -14.97 1.83
CA GLU A 68 2.34 -16.03 2.78
C GLU A 68 1.98 -15.47 4.15
N ASP A 69 2.75 -14.52 4.69
CA ASP A 69 2.42 -13.85 5.94
C ASP A 69 1.07 -13.13 5.86
N LEU A 70 0.80 -12.44 4.74
CA LEU A 70 -0.49 -11.78 4.49
C LEU A 70 -1.63 -12.80 4.44
N ARG A 71 -1.42 -13.94 3.76
CA ARG A 71 -2.39 -15.04 3.70
C ARG A 71 -2.75 -15.54 5.11
N GLN A 72 -1.76 -15.76 5.95
CA GLN A 72 -1.98 -16.21 7.33
C GLN A 72 -2.74 -15.17 8.17
N ASN A 73 -2.42 -13.88 8.00
CA ASN A 73 -3.15 -12.78 8.64
C ASN A 73 -4.63 -12.80 8.25
N ILE A 74 -4.92 -12.91 6.93
CA ILE A 74 -6.31 -12.92 6.42
C ILE A 74 -7.07 -14.14 6.93
N LEU A 75 -6.47 -15.32 6.91
CA LEU A 75 -7.10 -16.53 7.46
C LEU A 75 -7.43 -16.37 8.95
N GLY A 76 -6.52 -15.80 9.73
CA GLY A 76 -6.77 -15.51 11.15
C GLY A 76 -7.90 -14.50 11.36
N ILE A 77 -8.04 -13.48 10.50
CA ILE A 77 -9.14 -12.51 10.54
C ILE A 77 -10.47 -13.18 10.19
N LEU A 78 -10.50 -14.00 9.14
CA LEU A 78 -11.69 -14.74 8.72
C LEU A 78 -12.16 -15.70 9.83
N ASP A 79 -11.22 -16.42 10.47
CA ASP A 79 -11.53 -17.32 11.59
C ASP A 79 -12.07 -16.56 12.81
N LYS A 80 -11.43 -15.46 13.16
CA LYS A 80 -11.82 -14.59 14.28
C LYS A 80 -13.21 -13.97 14.10
N THR A 81 -13.51 -13.53 12.88
CA THR A 81 -14.75 -12.79 12.59
C THR A 81 -15.91 -13.68 12.15
N GLY A 82 -15.63 -14.90 11.69
CA GLY A 82 -16.59 -15.76 11.01
C GLY A 82 -17.06 -15.21 9.65
N ALA A 83 -16.42 -14.15 9.14
CA ALA A 83 -16.80 -13.57 7.86
C ALA A 83 -16.43 -14.52 6.70
N PRO A 84 -17.27 -14.61 5.65
CA PRO A 84 -16.94 -15.45 4.51
C PRO A 84 -15.83 -14.86 3.64
N ARG A 85 -15.63 -13.53 3.65
CA ARG A 85 -14.71 -12.79 2.80
C ARG A 85 -14.15 -11.56 3.52
N VAL A 86 -13.11 -10.96 2.97
CA VAL A 86 -12.54 -9.67 3.41
C VAL A 86 -12.43 -8.69 2.25
N ASN A 87 -12.41 -7.40 2.56
CA ASN A 87 -11.98 -6.33 1.69
C ASN A 87 -10.52 -5.99 2.01
N ILE A 88 -9.68 -5.78 1.02
CA ILE A 88 -8.28 -5.37 1.22
C ILE A 88 -8.10 -3.95 0.69
N ILE A 89 -7.57 -3.07 1.52
CA ILE A 89 -7.03 -1.77 1.11
C ILE A 89 -5.52 -1.84 1.30
N ALA A 90 -4.80 -1.90 0.19
CA ALA A 90 -3.35 -2.07 0.18
C ALA A 90 -2.66 -0.78 -0.25
N HIS A 91 -1.58 -0.41 0.42
CA HIS A 91 -0.75 0.71 0.04
C HIS A 91 0.61 0.24 -0.43
N SER A 92 1.13 0.87 -1.52
CA SER A 92 2.48 0.61 -1.99
C SER A 92 2.71 -0.88 -2.31
N MET A 93 3.82 -1.45 -1.87
CA MET A 93 4.19 -2.85 -2.04
C MET A 93 3.13 -3.85 -1.51
N GLY A 94 2.29 -3.45 -0.55
CA GLY A 94 1.21 -4.31 -0.04
C GLY A 94 0.21 -4.77 -1.11
N GLY A 95 0.05 -3.99 -2.19
CA GLY A 95 -0.75 -4.40 -3.34
C GLY A 95 -0.09 -5.52 -4.15
N LEU A 96 1.24 -5.49 -4.32
CA LEU A 96 1.99 -6.58 -4.94
C LEU A 96 1.93 -7.85 -4.09
N ASP A 97 2.13 -7.72 -2.78
CA ASP A 97 2.01 -8.84 -1.84
C ASP A 97 0.63 -9.51 -1.93
N THR A 98 -0.43 -8.70 -2.08
CA THR A 98 -1.79 -9.21 -2.24
C THR A 98 -1.98 -9.95 -3.57
N ARG A 99 -1.48 -9.42 -4.69
CA ARG A 99 -1.55 -10.08 -6.00
C ARG A 99 -0.79 -11.40 -5.99
N HIS A 100 0.44 -11.42 -5.45
CA HIS A 100 1.23 -12.64 -5.30
C HIS A 100 0.55 -13.65 -4.37
N MET A 101 -0.01 -13.22 -3.24
CA MET A 101 -0.79 -14.08 -2.34
C MET A 101 -1.95 -14.77 -3.06
N MET A 102 -2.76 -13.99 -3.78
CA MET A 102 -3.91 -14.53 -4.51
C MET A 102 -3.47 -15.54 -5.57
N PHE A 103 -2.41 -15.23 -6.32
CA PHE A 103 -1.91 -16.08 -7.39
C PHE A 103 -1.21 -17.35 -6.85
N ASN A 104 -0.37 -17.24 -5.85
CA ASN A 104 0.41 -18.36 -5.31
C ASN A 104 -0.49 -19.41 -4.63
N ASP A 105 -1.59 -18.98 -4.00
CA ASP A 105 -2.54 -19.87 -3.31
C ASP A 105 -3.75 -20.30 -4.19
N ARG A 106 -3.73 -20.00 -5.50
CA ARG A 106 -4.86 -20.21 -6.41
C ARG A 106 -5.32 -21.66 -6.53
N ASP A 107 -4.40 -22.61 -6.41
CA ASP A 107 -4.66 -24.04 -6.58
C ASP A 107 -4.73 -24.80 -5.24
N ALA A 108 -4.20 -24.21 -4.15
CA ALA A 108 -4.12 -24.84 -2.83
C ALA A 108 -5.28 -24.41 -1.91
N GLY A 109 -5.13 -23.28 -1.22
CA GLY A 109 -6.13 -22.78 -0.28
C GLY A 109 -7.21 -21.92 -0.91
N ARG A 110 -6.99 -21.48 -2.16
CA ARG A 110 -7.91 -20.65 -2.96
C ARG A 110 -8.32 -19.37 -2.21
N ILE A 111 -7.34 -18.71 -1.56
CA ILE A 111 -7.58 -17.50 -0.77
C ILE A 111 -8.25 -16.39 -1.59
N HIS A 112 -8.01 -16.35 -2.90
CA HIS A 112 -8.63 -15.37 -3.81
C HIS A 112 -10.16 -15.39 -3.76
N GLU A 113 -10.80 -16.55 -3.50
CA GLU A 113 -12.25 -16.64 -3.33
C GLU A 113 -12.77 -15.99 -2.05
N ARG A 114 -11.86 -15.76 -1.11
CA ARG A 114 -12.14 -15.09 0.17
C ARG A 114 -11.89 -13.57 0.11
N ILE A 115 -11.48 -13.04 -1.06
CA ILE A 115 -11.26 -11.60 -1.28
C ILE A 115 -12.48 -11.02 -2.00
N ALA A 116 -13.19 -10.12 -1.34
CA ALA A 116 -14.35 -9.45 -1.92
C ALA A 116 -13.94 -8.25 -2.79
N SER A 117 -12.90 -7.51 -2.33
CA SER A 117 -12.30 -6.43 -3.10
C SER A 117 -10.82 -6.28 -2.79
N LEU A 118 -10.06 -5.80 -3.77
CA LEU A 118 -8.70 -5.29 -3.61
C LEU A 118 -8.69 -3.84 -4.13
N THR A 119 -8.53 -2.91 -3.21
CA THR A 119 -8.24 -1.51 -3.51
C THR A 119 -6.77 -1.24 -3.27
N THR A 120 -6.04 -0.75 -4.28
CA THR A 120 -4.63 -0.37 -4.11
C THR A 120 -4.46 1.14 -4.17
N VAL A 121 -3.60 1.66 -3.32
CA VAL A 121 -3.20 3.07 -3.29
C VAL A 121 -1.70 3.13 -3.54
N SER A 122 -1.31 3.77 -4.63
CA SER A 122 0.08 3.91 -5.07
C SER A 122 0.90 2.62 -5.02
N THR A 123 0.29 1.51 -5.45
CA THR A 123 1.02 0.25 -5.64
C THR A 123 1.78 0.28 -6.97
N PRO A 124 3.08 0.00 -6.99
CA PRO A 124 3.87 -0.01 -8.22
C PRO A 124 3.61 -1.28 -9.03
N HIS A 125 2.43 -1.38 -9.66
CA HIS A 125 2.03 -2.57 -10.43
C HIS A 125 2.93 -2.85 -11.63
N ALA A 126 3.57 -1.82 -12.18
CA ALA A 126 4.56 -1.92 -13.25
C ALA A 126 6.01 -1.68 -12.72
N GLY A 127 6.21 -1.74 -11.41
CA GLY A 127 7.49 -1.43 -10.78
C GLY A 127 7.73 0.07 -10.60
N SER A 128 8.96 0.43 -10.24
CA SER A 128 9.40 1.82 -10.05
C SER A 128 10.80 2.06 -10.63
N PRO A 129 10.97 3.08 -11.47
CA PRO A 129 12.29 3.49 -11.95
C PRO A 129 13.28 3.82 -10.83
N PHE A 130 12.79 4.22 -9.66
CA PHE A 130 13.64 4.41 -8.50
C PHE A 130 14.17 3.08 -7.95
N ALA A 131 13.41 2.01 -8.03
CA ALA A 131 13.89 0.68 -7.63
C ALA A 131 14.99 0.17 -8.56
N ASP A 132 14.86 0.39 -9.86
CA ASP A 132 15.92 0.06 -10.84
C ASP A 132 17.21 0.82 -10.54
N TRP A 133 17.11 2.14 -10.37
CA TRP A 133 18.25 2.99 -10.01
C TRP A 133 18.84 2.58 -8.65
N GLY A 134 18.00 2.23 -7.70
CA GLY A 134 18.39 1.92 -6.33
C GLY A 134 19.33 0.72 -6.20
N LEU A 135 19.10 -0.34 -6.97
CA LEU A 135 19.99 -1.51 -6.97
C LEU A 135 21.40 -1.18 -7.47
N ASP A 136 21.49 -0.34 -8.51
CA ASP A 136 22.79 0.07 -9.06
C ASP A 136 23.51 1.10 -8.15
N ASN A 137 22.75 1.76 -7.25
CA ASN A 137 23.23 2.90 -6.46
C ASN A 137 22.95 2.75 -4.95
N LEU A 138 23.00 1.55 -4.41
CA LEU A 138 22.68 1.26 -3.00
C LEU A 138 23.42 2.14 -1.99
N SER A 139 24.66 2.56 -2.28
CA SER A 139 25.44 3.46 -1.43
C SER A 139 24.86 4.87 -1.35
N GLN A 140 24.11 5.30 -2.34
CA GLN A 140 23.52 6.64 -2.45
C GLN A 140 22.11 6.73 -1.85
N ILE A 141 21.50 5.58 -1.50
CA ILE A 141 20.18 5.56 -0.87
C ILE A 141 20.29 6.11 0.54
N PRO A 142 19.44 7.10 0.91
CA PRO A 142 19.44 7.67 2.25
C PRO A 142 19.30 6.60 3.34
N PHE A 143 20.11 6.73 4.39
CA PHE A 143 20.13 5.79 5.52
C PHE A 143 18.74 5.57 6.15
N LEU A 144 17.90 6.63 6.18
CA LEU A 144 16.52 6.54 6.71
C LEU A 144 15.63 5.64 5.83
N LEU A 145 15.76 5.70 4.51
CA LEU A 145 15.00 4.82 3.60
C LEU A 145 15.44 3.37 3.77
N LYS A 146 16.74 3.11 3.93
CA LYS A 146 17.25 1.76 4.24
C LYS A 146 16.70 1.24 5.57
N LYS A 147 16.71 2.08 6.62
CA LYS A 147 16.12 1.70 7.92
C LYS A 147 14.60 1.47 7.86
N ALA A 148 13.94 2.13 6.92
CA ALA A 148 12.50 1.95 6.70
C ALA A 148 12.17 0.74 5.82
N GLY A 149 13.18 -0.05 5.39
CA GLY A 149 12.98 -1.31 4.67
C GLY A 149 13.21 -1.27 3.18
N LEU A 150 13.66 -0.13 2.64
CA LEU A 150 14.15 -0.08 1.26
C LEU A 150 15.57 -0.68 1.21
N ASP A 151 15.65 -1.98 1.27
CA ASP A 151 16.88 -2.77 1.11
C ASP A 151 16.93 -3.47 -0.26
N VAL A 152 17.90 -4.35 -0.43
CA VAL A 152 18.13 -5.07 -1.71
C VAL A 152 16.92 -5.89 -2.12
N ASN A 153 16.25 -6.56 -1.19
CA ASN A 153 15.10 -7.42 -1.51
C ASN A 153 13.91 -6.58 -1.96
N ALA A 154 13.59 -5.50 -1.21
CA ALA A 154 12.51 -4.59 -1.58
C ALA A 154 12.76 -3.95 -2.96
N PHE A 155 13.99 -3.52 -3.26
CA PHE A 155 14.31 -3.00 -4.59
C PHE A 155 14.19 -4.06 -5.68
N GLN A 156 14.59 -5.31 -5.42
CA GLN A 156 14.44 -6.38 -6.40
C GLN A 156 12.97 -6.65 -6.76
N ASP A 157 12.08 -6.70 -5.77
CA ASP A 157 10.66 -6.95 -5.99
C ASP A 157 9.94 -5.75 -6.66
N LEU A 158 10.45 -4.54 -6.46
CA LEU A 158 9.87 -3.30 -7.00
C LEU A 158 10.48 -2.87 -8.34
N ARG A 159 11.39 -3.63 -8.93
CA ARG A 159 11.96 -3.35 -10.25
C ARG A 159 10.90 -3.42 -11.33
N THR A 160 11.11 -2.59 -12.36
CA THR A 160 10.23 -2.61 -13.54
C THR A 160 10.26 -3.96 -14.25
N ASP A 161 11.45 -4.56 -14.45
CA ASP A 161 11.58 -5.87 -15.08
C ASP A 161 10.99 -7.03 -14.25
N SER A 162 11.07 -6.95 -12.91
CA SER A 162 10.48 -7.97 -12.02
C SER A 162 8.95 -7.92 -12.06
N CYS A 163 8.38 -6.71 -12.02
CA CYS A 163 6.93 -6.53 -12.13
C CYS A 163 6.41 -6.90 -13.53
N GLU A 164 7.12 -6.51 -14.60
CA GLU A 164 6.80 -6.91 -15.97
C GLU A 164 6.82 -8.43 -16.11
N ALA A 165 7.88 -9.09 -15.63
CA ALA A 165 8.00 -10.54 -15.67
C ALA A 165 6.86 -11.26 -14.92
N PHE A 166 6.27 -10.67 -13.89
CA PHE A 166 5.08 -11.19 -13.23
C PHE A 166 3.83 -10.92 -14.05
N ASN A 167 3.65 -9.68 -14.53
CA ASN A 167 2.47 -9.24 -15.27
C ASN A 167 2.30 -9.95 -16.62
N ASP A 168 3.41 -10.31 -17.29
CA ASP A 168 3.40 -10.93 -18.62
C ASP A 168 3.19 -12.44 -18.61
N ARG A 169 3.08 -13.05 -17.43
CA ARG A 169 2.77 -14.49 -17.33
C ARG A 169 1.33 -14.73 -17.78
N PRO A 170 1.08 -15.54 -18.85
CA PRO A 170 -0.27 -15.83 -19.29
C PRO A 170 -1.18 -16.38 -18.20
N GLU A 171 -0.60 -17.23 -17.32
CA GLU A 171 -1.33 -17.80 -16.18
C GLU A 171 -1.73 -16.77 -15.12
N VAL A 172 -0.95 -15.67 -14.94
CA VAL A 172 -1.32 -14.55 -14.05
C VAL A 172 -2.44 -13.74 -14.67
N ILE A 173 -2.32 -13.40 -15.95
CA ILE A 173 -3.34 -12.65 -16.70
C ILE A 173 -4.68 -13.40 -16.66
N ASP A 174 -4.69 -14.68 -17.01
CA ASP A 174 -5.90 -15.51 -17.02
C ASP A 174 -6.49 -15.67 -15.61
N PHE A 175 -5.63 -15.78 -14.59
CA PHE A 175 -6.07 -15.87 -13.20
C PHE A 175 -6.75 -14.57 -12.74
N GLU A 176 -6.12 -13.41 -12.96
CA GLU A 176 -6.66 -12.11 -12.56
C GLU A 176 -7.99 -11.81 -13.26
N LEU A 177 -8.10 -12.09 -14.56
CA LEU A 177 -9.37 -11.97 -15.29
C LEU A 177 -10.48 -12.87 -14.72
N ARG A 178 -10.15 -14.08 -14.29
CA ARG A 178 -11.14 -14.93 -13.59
C ARG A 178 -11.54 -14.37 -12.24
N CYS A 179 -10.63 -13.73 -11.51
CA CYS A 179 -10.95 -13.12 -10.22
C CYS A 179 -11.95 -11.97 -10.33
N GLU A 180 -12.01 -11.26 -11.47
CA GLU A 180 -13.00 -10.18 -11.72
C GLU A 180 -14.46 -10.65 -11.60
N THR A 181 -14.70 -11.94 -11.74
CA THR A 181 -16.07 -12.49 -11.60
C THR A 181 -16.60 -12.45 -10.17
N HIS A 182 -15.72 -12.26 -9.17
CA HIS A 182 -16.05 -12.31 -7.76
C HIS A 182 -15.28 -11.35 -6.86
N THR A 183 -14.25 -10.70 -7.38
CA THR A 183 -13.42 -9.71 -6.67
C THR A 183 -13.50 -8.37 -7.40
N ILE A 184 -13.79 -7.29 -6.67
CA ILE A 184 -13.74 -5.93 -7.21
C ILE A 184 -12.31 -5.43 -7.11
N PHE A 185 -11.71 -5.02 -8.23
CA PHE A 185 -10.41 -4.38 -8.28
C PHE A 185 -10.56 -2.86 -8.44
N GLN A 186 -9.82 -2.09 -7.64
CA GLN A 186 -9.79 -0.64 -7.70
C GLN A 186 -8.37 -0.14 -7.46
N THR A 187 -7.94 0.88 -8.20
CA THR A 187 -6.62 1.48 -8.01
C THR A 187 -6.70 2.99 -7.91
N TYR A 188 -5.88 3.55 -7.05
CA TYR A 188 -5.68 4.97 -6.87
C TYR A 188 -4.18 5.27 -6.92
N ALA A 189 -3.82 6.47 -7.40
CA ALA A 189 -2.44 6.93 -7.44
C ALA A 189 -2.30 8.28 -6.75
N GLY A 190 -1.25 8.49 -5.97
CA GLY A 190 -0.86 9.81 -5.52
C GLY A 190 -0.11 10.57 -6.60
N ARG A 191 -0.25 11.90 -6.59
CA ARG A 191 0.63 12.78 -7.36
C ARG A 191 0.90 14.07 -6.64
N GLN A 192 2.16 14.48 -6.69
CA GLN A 192 2.60 15.70 -6.03
C GLN A 192 3.50 16.50 -6.99
N LYS A 193 3.65 17.77 -6.72
CA LYS A 193 4.64 18.62 -7.38
C LYS A 193 5.93 18.62 -6.57
N TYR A 194 7.08 18.71 -7.23
CA TYR A 194 8.41 18.62 -6.59
C TYR A 194 8.56 19.45 -5.31
N TRP A 195 8.01 20.68 -5.28
CA TRP A 195 8.07 21.53 -4.07
C TRP A 195 7.13 21.09 -2.95
N GLY A 196 6.17 20.20 -3.26
CA GLY A 196 5.22 19.61 -2.32
C GLY A 196 5.68 18.29 -1.73
N ILE A 197 6.67 17.65 -2.35
CA ILE A 197 7.18 16.34 -1.96
C ILE A 197 7.86 16.39 -0.59
N PHE A 198 7.59 15.40 0.23
CA PHE A 198 8.32 15.09 1.45
C PHE A 198 9.84 15.08 1.19
N ASN A 199 10.62 15.82 1.98
CA ASN A 199 12.03 16.07 1.66
C ASN A 199 12.85 14.82 1.38
N LEU A 200 12.57 13.72 2.08
CA LEU A 200 13.26 12.43 1.91
C LEU A 200 13.00 11.82 0.51
N LEU A 201 11.84 12.12 -0.10
CA LEU A 201 11.40 11.56 -1.38
C LEU A 201 11.80 12.42 -2.58
N LYS A 202 12.43 13.59 -2.40
CA LYS A 202 12.79 14.50 -3.49
C LYS A 202 13.78 13.92 -4.50
N GLY A 203 14.69 13.06 -4.02
CA GLY A 203 15.63 12.35 -4.90
C GLY A 203 14.93 11.32 -5.77
N PRO A 204 14.22 10.35 -5.17
CA PRO A 204 13.39 9.38 -5.90
C PRO A 204 12.40 10.05 -6.86
N PHE A 205 11.71 11.09 -6.42
CA PHE A 205 10.75 11.84 -7.24
C PHE A 205 11.32 12.25 -8.59
N ARG A 206 12.54 12.85 -8.62
CA ARG A 206 13.17 13.31 -9.86
C ARG A 206 13.52 12.18 -10.81
N ILE A 207 13.97 11.05 -10.27
CA ILE A 207 14.29 9.86 -11.06
C ILE A 207 13.05 9.34 -11.79
N ILE A 208 11.91 9.31 -11.07
CA ILE A 208 10.65 8.84 -11.63
C ILE A 208 10.07 9.89 -12.58
N GLU A 209 10.10 11.19 -12.22
CA GLU A 209 9.59 12.29 -13.04
C GLU A 209 10.28 12.33 -14.41
N GLU A 210 11.60 12.08 -14.49
CA GLU A 210 12.38 12.05 -15.72
C GLU A 210 11.96 10.88 -16.64
N LYS A 211 11.57 9.72 -16.07
CA LYS A 211 11.29 8.51 -16.83
C LYS A 211 9.80 8.30 -17.12
N GLU A 212 8.93 8.62 -16.18
CA GLU A 212 7.50 8.27 -16.21
C GLU A 212 6.56 9.46 -15.91
N GLY A 213 7.10 10.62 -15.52
CA GLY A 213 6.33 11.85 -15.31
C GLY A 213 5.66 11.94 -13.94
N GLU A 214 4.35 12.17 -13.91
CA GLU A 214 3.59 12.39 -12.66
C GLU A 214 3.77 11.24 -11.68
N ASN A 215 4.12 11.59 -10.42
CA ASN A 215 4.40 10.59 -9.38
C ASN A 215 4.19 11.16 -7.96
N ASP A 216 4.20 10.28 -6.99
CA ASP A 216 4.06 10.56 -5.56
C ASP A 216 5.41 10.62 -4.80
N GLY A 217 6.52 10.47 -5.52
CA GLY A 217 7.87 10.40 -4.98
C GLY A 217 8.46 8.99 -4.88
N LEU A 218 7.67 7.92 -4.98
CA LEU A 218 8.14 6.53 -5.05
C LEU A 218 7.50 5.72 -6.17
N VAL A 219 6.30 6.10 -6.61
CA VAL A 219 5.52 5.39 -7.63
C VAL A 219 4.94 6.40 -8.61
N SER A 220 5.03 6.13 -9.90
CA SER A 220 4.38 6.95 -10.92
C SER A 220 2.87 6.66 -10.98
N VAL A 221 2.11 7.64 -11.44
CA VAL A 221 0.67 7.47 -11.71
C VAL A 221 0.45 6.32 -12.69
N GLN A 222 1.27 6.22 -13.73
CA GLN A 222 1.20 5.16 -14.74
C GLN A 222 1.40 3.77 -14.10
N SER A 223 2.40 3.60 -13.25
CA SER A 223 2.66 2.32 -12.59
C SER A 223 1.56 1.94 -11.60
N ALA A 224 0.98 2.93 -10.90
CA ALA A 224 -0.08 2.70 -9.92
C ALA A 224 -1.44 2.36 -10.55
N GLN A 225 -1.63 2.66 -11.85
CA GLN A 225 -2.90 2.47 -12.55
C GLN A 225 -3.29 1.00 -12.73
N TRP A 226 -2.32 0.09 -12.87
CA TRP A 226 -2.46 -1.34 -13.16
C TRP A 226 -3.19 -1.60 -14.49
N ARG A 227 -4.53 -1.39 -14.50
CA ARG A 227 -5.39 -1.47 -15.70
C ARG A 227 -6.34 -0.29 -15.72
N ASP A 228 -6.69 0.17 -16.92
CA ASP A 228 -7.56 1.34 -17.11
C ASP A 228 -8.92 1.17 -16.40
N GLU A 229 -9.51 -0.04 -16.49
CA GLU A 229 -10.80 -0.37 -15.92
C GLU A 229 -10.82 -0.38 -14.38
N TYR A 230 -9.68 -0.55 -13.72
CA TYR A 230 -9.57 -0.52 -12.25
C TYR A 230 -9.31 0.86 -11.71
N PHE A 231 -8.79 1.77 -12.55
CA PHE A 231 -8.34 3.08 -12.12
C PHE A 231 -9.50 4.00 -11.75
N LYS A 232 -9.53 4.47 -10.52
CA LYS A 232 -10.57 5.35 -9.98
C LYS A 232 -10.16 6.82 -9.96
N GLY A 233 -8.86 7.12 -9.95
CA GLY A 233 -8.36 8.48 -9.99
C GLY A 233 -7.10 8.72 -9.18
N THR A 234 -6.72 10.00 -9.08
CA THR A 234 -5.52 10.45 -8.38
C THR A 234 -5.87 11.18 -7.08
N LEU A 235 -4.99 11.00 -6.09
CA LEU A 235 -4.91 11.87 -4.91
C LEU A 235 -3.97 13.02 -5.25
N ASP A 236 -4.56 14.17 -5.61
CA ASP A 236 -3.81 15.34 -5.97
C ASP A 236 -3.13 16.00 -4.77
N GLU A 237 -1.98 16.64 -4.99
CA GLU A 237 -1.17 17.29 -3.96
C GLU A 237 -0.81 16.35 -2.79
N THR A 238 -0.65 15.06 -3.08
CA THR A 238 -0.42 13.99 -2.11
C THR A 238 0.77 13.16 -2.55
N ASP A 239 1.80 13.06 -1.70
CA ASP A 239 2.93 12.17 -1.90
C ASP A 239 2.73 10.84 -1.18
N HIS A 240 3.64 9.90 -1.42
CA HIS A 240 3.57 8.53 -0.94
C HIS A 240 3.42 8.38 0.59
N LEU A 241 3.91 9.34 1.38
CA LEU A 241 3.75 9.36 2.83
C LEU A 241 2.50 10.12 3.27
N ASN A 242 2.11 11.16 2.51
CA ASN A 242 0.88 11.89 2.76
C ASN A 242 -0.37 10.98 2.64
N GLU A 243 -0.35 10.01 1.72
CA GLU A 243 -1.41 9.01 1.55
C GLU A 243 -1.72 8.22 2.84
N LEU A 244 -0.77 8.16 3.73
CA LEU A 244 -0.84 7.47 5.01
C LEU A 244 -1.10 8.42 6.19
N GLY A 245 -1.17 9.73 5.93
CA GLY A 245 -1.33 10.74 6.97
C GLY A 245 -0.02 11.26 7.58
N TRP A 246 1.12 11.13 6.88
CA TRP A 246 2.42 11.61 7.34
C TRP A 246 2.91 12.80 6.52
N TRP A 247 3.35 13.88 7.18
CA TRP A 247 3.91 15.09 6.56
C TRP A 247 5.22 15.50 7.23
N ASP A 248 6.12 16.09 6.47
CA ASP A 248 7.30 16.75 7.04
C ASP A 248 7.03 18.23 7.38
N VAL A 249 7.99 18.84 8.08
CA VAL A 249 7.87 20.24 8.53
C VAL A 249 7.68 21.21 7.37
N SER A 250 8.32 20.97 6.21
CA SER A 250 8.24 21.86 5.05
C SER A 250 6.84 21.85 4.41
N GLN A 251 6.15 20.74 4.49
CA GLN A 251 4.76 20.59 4.02
C GLN A 251 3.79 21.29 4.97
N LEU A 252 3.99 21.14 6.29
CA LEU A 252 3.16 21.74 7.32
C LEU A 252 3.23 23.29 7.36
N MET A 253 4.27 23.88 6.78
CA MET A 253 4.43 25.35 6.71
C MET A 253 3.60 26.02 5.61
N LYS A 254 2.81 25.29 4.83
CA LYS A 254 2.07 25.79 3.66
C LYS A 254 0.65 26.31 3.96
N GLY A 255 0.28 26.45 5.21
CA GLY A 255 -0.96 27.11 5.63
C GLY A 255 -2.08 26.17 6.07
N GLU A 256 -2.03 24.86 5.76
CA GLU A 256 -2.95 23.87 6.32
C GLU A 256 -2.42 23.34 7.66
N THR A 257 -3.31 23.09 8.59
CA THR A 257 -2.94 22.45 9.86
C THR A 257 -2.75 20.93 9.67
N PRO A 258 -1.94 20.26 10.52
CA PRO A 258 -1.81 18.79 10.49
C PRO A 258 -3.14 18.05 10.56
N ASP A 259 -4.11 18.59 11.32
CA ASP A 259 -5.43 17.96 11.45
C ASP A 259 -6.27 18.10 10.16
N GLN A 260 -6.19 19.24 9.46
CA GLN A 260 -6.87 19.43 8.17
C GLN A 260 -6.32 18.46 7.11
N LEU A 261 -4.99 18.36 7.05
CA LEU A 261 -4.32 17.42 6.14
C LEU A 261 -4.72 15.96 6.45
N LEU A 262 -4.70 15.57 7.72
CA LEU A 262 -5.09 14.23 8.15
C LEU A 262 -6.57 13.97 7.85
N GLN A 263 -7.45 14.95 8.07
CA GLN A 263 -8.87 14.83 7.75
C GLN A 263 -9.09 14.55 6.25
N ARG A 264 -8.38 15.22 5.34
CA ARG A 264 -8.47 14.99 3.90
C ARG A 264 -8.15 13.53 3.54
N ILE A 265 -7.11 12.96 4.14
CA ILE A 265 -6.75 11.55 3.93
C ILE A 265 -7.78 10.61 4.54
N HIS A 266 -8.28 10.91 5.74
CA HIS A 266 -9.36 10.14 6.36
C HIS A 266 -10.63 10.15 5.51
N GLU A 267 -11.00 11.29 4.91
CA GLU A 267 -12.15 11.41 4.00
C GLU A 267 -11.96 10.56 2.73
N PHE A 268 -10.74 10.52 2.18
CA PHE A 268 -10.43 9.63 1.06
C PHE A 268 -10.66 8.16 1.43
N TYR A 269 -10.07 7.67 2.52
CA TYR A 269 -10.28 6.28 2.94
C TYR A 269 -11.73 5.96 3.33
N ALA A 270 -12.44 6.95 3.88
CA ALA A 270 -13.86 6.79 4.15
C ALA A 270 -14.68 6.65 2.86
N THR A 271 -14.34 7.42 1.81
CA THR A 271 -14.96 7.30 0.48
C THR A 271 -14.65 5.94 -0.13
N VAL A 272 -13.41 5.49 -0.09
CA VAL A 272 -13.04 4.13 -0.54
C VAL A 272 -13.87 3.08 0.20
N ALA A 273 -14.01 3.19 1.53
CA ALA A 273 -14.75 2.20 2.32
C ALA A 273 -16.25 2.16 2.01
N MET A 274 -16.86 3.27 1.56
CA MET A 274 -18.27 3.29 1.14
C MET A 274 -18.54 2.49 -0.15
N ASP A 275 -17.52 2.35 -1.01
CA ASP A 275 -17.62 1.63 -2.29
C ASP A 275 -17.29 0.14 -2.14
N LEU A 276 -16.93 -0.33 -0.94
CA LEU A 276 -16.60 -1.73 -0.69
C LEU A 276 -17.88 -2.60 -0.53
N PRO A 277 -17.86 -3.86 -1.04
CA PRO A 277 -18.99 -4.78 -0.95
C PRO A 277 -19.27 -5.30 0.47
#